data_b7e598a6ab854d8fd4350a4baf8432b2
#
_entry.id   b7e598a6ab854d8fd4350a4baf8432b2
#
_cell.length_a   1.000
_cell.length_b   1.000
_cell.length_c   1.000
_cell.angle_alpha   90.00
_cell.angle_beta   90.00
_cell.angle_gamma   90.00
#
_symmetry.space_group_name_H-M   'P 1'
#
loop_
_entity.id
_entity.type
_entity.pdbx_description
1 polymer ?
#
loop_
_entity_poly.entity_id
_entity_poly.type
_entity_poly.pdbx_seq_one_letter_code
_entity_poly.pdbx_strand_id
1 'polypeptide(L)'
;MKILIVVDMQKDFISGPLGTAEARAIVPYVAEKAKNTPRENLFVTLDTHQPNYMETNEGRHLPVPHCIEGTEGHALDNAIADAVDGIPASRIIRKPTFGSVALPDMLRALPEPPTEIEFVGVCTGICVISNAMLCKAAFPEANIVIDAALCACVTPESHDTALNAMRLCQMEILHQGEEPWRK
;
A
#
# COMPACT_ATOMS: atom_id res chain seq x y z
N MET A 1 2.21 11.39 -16.46
CA MET A 1 1.62 11.82 -15.14
C MET A 1 2.24 10.99 -14.02
N LYS A 2 2.42 11.59 -12.83
CA LYS A 2 2.92 10.87 -11.63
C LYS A 2 1.74 10.46 -10.76
N ILE A 3 1.73 9.22 -10.29
CA ILE A 3 0.67 8.63 -9.46
C ILE A 3 1.25 8.20 -8.12
N LEU A 4 0.53 8.49 -7.04
CA LEU A 4 0.81 7.96 -5.71
C LEU A 4 -0.23 6.89 -5.34
N ILE A 5 0.24 5.73 -4.90
CA ILE A 5 -0.58 4.63 -4.38
C ILE A 5 -0.30 4.49 -2.88
N VAL A 6 -1.30 4.79 -2.06
CA VAL A 6 -1.27 4.54 -0.60
C VAL A 6 -1.83 3.13 -0.36
N VAL A 7 -0.98 2.23 0.10
CA VAL A 7 -1.29 0.81 0.22
C VAL A 7 -1.70 0.47 1.65
N ASP A 8 -2.96 0.04 1.82
CA ASP A 8 -3.52 -0.65 2.98
C ASP A 8 -3.23 0.00 4.34
N MET A 9 -3.22 1.32 4.42
CA MET A 9 -3.00 2.04 5.69
C MET A 9 -4.24 2.00 6.59
N GLN A 10 -4.73 0.77 6.85
CA GLN A 10 -5.93 0.44 7.61
C GLN A 10 -5.62 0.19 9.09
N LYS A 11 -6.62 0.37 9.97
CA LYS A 11 -6.46 0.26 11.42
C LYS A 11 -5.91 -1.10 11.84
N ASP A 12 -6.34 -2.20 11.21
CA ASP A 12 -5.86 -3.54 11.56
C ASP A 12 -4.35 -3.73 11.30
N PHE A 13 -3.78 -3.02 10.33
CA PHE A 13 -2.34 -3.04 10.03
C PHE A 13 -1.54 -1.96 10.78
N ILE A 14 -2.19 -1.00 11.41
CA ILE A 14 -1.52 0.11 12.14
C ILE A 14 -1.60 -0.12 13.65
N SER A 15 -2.80 -0.22 14.21
CA SER A 15 -3.04 -0.32 15.65
C SER A 15 -3.78 -1.59 16.07
N GLY A 16 -4.29 -2.35 15.12
CA GLY A 16 -5.06 -3.58 15.32
C GLY A 16 -4.19 -4.84 15.41
N PRO A 17 -4.78 -6.02 15.15
CA PRO A 17 -4.14 -7.31 15.43
C PRO A 17 -2.87 -7.59 14.61
N LEU A 18 -2.70 -6.97 13.46
CA LEU A 18 -1.50 -7.07 12.62
C LEU A 18 -0.65 -5.79 12.63
N GLY A 19 -0.94 -4.87 13.55
CA GLY A 19 -0.23 -3.61 13.70
C GLY A 19 1.19 -3.78 14.24
N THR A 20 2.14 -2.99 13.70
CA THR A 20 3.54 -2.97 14.16
C THR A 20 3.95 -1.56 14.62
N ALA A 21 5.05 -1.45 15.36
CA ALA A 21 5.62 -0.16 15.73
C ALA A 21 6.08 0.62 14.48
N GLU A 22 6.64 -0.10 13.51
CA GLU A 22 7.11 0.41 12.24
C GLU A 22 5.95 0.99 11.41
N ALA A 23 4.82 0.27 11.32
CA ALA A 23 3.64 0.74 10.62
C ALA A 23 3.05 2.02 11.25
N ARG A 24 3.02 2.08 12.59
CA ARG A 24 2.59 3.30 13.30
C ARG A 24 3.52 4.48 13.04
N ALA A 25 4.83 4.24 12.99
CA ALA A 25 5.82 5.30 12.81
C ALA A 25 5.72 6.01 11.45
N ILE A 26 5.29 5.32 10.40
CA ILE A 26 5.17 5.92 9.05
C ILE A 26 3.87 6.70 8.85
N VAL A 27 2.83 6.51 9.68
CA VAL A 27 1.50 7.14 9.49
C VAL A 27 1.57 8.64 9.23
N PRO A 28 2.24 9.47 10.07
CA PRO A 28 2.24 10.92 9.86
C PRO A 28 2.91 11.33 8.55
N TYR A 29 3.93 10.62 8.12
CA TYR A 29 4.67 10.90 6.90
C TYR A 29 3.88 10.50 5.64
N VAL A 30 3.21 9.35 5.67
CA VAL A 30 2.29 8.91 4.59
C VAL A 30 1.12 9.87 4.48
N ALA A 31 0.53 10.29 5.61
CA ALA A 31 -0.56 11.26 5.64
C ALA A 31 -0.13 12.61 5.03
N GLU A 32 1.04 13.11 5.39
CA GLU A 32 1.58 14.36 4.83
C GLU A 32 1.78 14.25 3.31
N LYS A 33 2.39 13.17 2.84
CA LYS A 33 2.60 12.93 1.40
C LYS A 33 1.27 12.83 0.65
N ALA A 34 0.32 12.06 1.17
CA ALA A 34 -1.01 11.93 0.56
C ALA A 34 -1.76 13.26 0.50
N LYS A 35 -1.69 14.07 1.56
CA LYS A 35 -2.30 15.41 1.63
C LYS A 35 -1.73 16.36 0.57
N ASN A 36 -0.44 16.27 0.29
CA ASN A 36 0.27 17.11 -0.67
C ASN A 36 0.18 16.59 -2.11
N THR A 37 -0.44 15.42 -2.34
CA THR A 37 -0.65 14.84 -3.67
C THR A 37 -1.97 15.32 -4.26
N PRO A 38 -2.01 15.79 -5.52
CA PRO A 38 -3.25 16.13 -6.20
C PRO A 38 -4.23 14.97 -6.19
N ARG A 39 -5.50 15.23 -5.91
CA ARG A 39 -6.54 14.18 -5.76
C ARG A 39 -6.71 13.31 -6.99
N GLU A 40 -6.53 13.88 -8.18
CA GLU A 40 -6.55 13.17 -9.46
C GLU A 40 -5.36 12.21 -9.66
N ASN A 41 -4.31 12.33 -8.87
CA ASN A 41 -3.09 11.50 -8.93
C ASN A 41 -2.98 10.52 -7.75
N LEU A 42 -3.95 10.54 -6.83
CA LEU A 42 -3.92 9.75 -5.60
C LEU A 42 -4.85 8.53 -5.71
N PHE A 43 -4.31 7.34 -5.41
CA PHE A 43 -5.06 6.10 -5.27
C PHE A 43 -4.81 5.50 -3.88
N VAL A 44 -5.81 4.78 -3.38
CA VAL A 44 -5.74 4.09 -2.09
C VAL A 44 -6.17 2.65 -2.29
N THR A 45 -5.41 1.69 -1.78
CA THR A 45 -5.88 0.31 -1.69
C THR A 45 -6.38 0.00 -0.29
N LEU A 46 -7.37 -0.87 -0.20
CA LEU A 46 -7.91 -1.42 1.04
C LEU A 46 -7.95 -2.93 0.91
N ASP A 47 -7.20 -3.59 1.77
CA ASP A 47 -7.37 -5.01 1.96
C ASP A 47 -8.79 -5.28 2.49
N THR A 48 -9.51 -6.23 1.89
CA THR A 48 -10.94 -6.36 2.14
C THR A 48 -11.34 -7.83 2.16
N HIS A 49 -11.57 -8.34 3.35
CA HIS A 49 -11.97 -9.71 3.57
C HIS A 49 -13.45 -9.81 3.98
N GLN A 50 -14.03 -10.99 3.76
CA GLN A 50 -15.38 -11.33 4.16
C GLN A 50 -15.38 -12.05 5.52
N PRO A 51 -16.54 -12.15 6.23
CA PRO A 51 -16.62 -12.82 7.53
C PRO A 51 -16.14 -14.27 7.54
N ASN A 52 -16.11 -14.95 6.40
CA ASN A 52 -15.59 -16.31 6.24
C ASN A 52 -14.08 -16.38 6.00
N TYR A 53 -13.32 -15.33 6.33
CA TYR A 53 -11.87 -15.23 6.13
C TYR A 53 -11.12 -16.50 6.56
N MET A 54 -11.45 -17.06 7.72
CA MET A 54 -10.79 -18.27 8.26
C MET A 54 -10.96 -19.52 7.37
N GLU A 55 -11.93 -19.53 6.47
CA GLU A 55 -12.18 -20.62 5.52
C GLU A 55 -11.39 -20.44 4.20
N THR A 56 -10.80 -19.25 4.00
CA THR A 56 -10.02 -18.93 2.80
C THR A 56 -8.64 -19.59 2.82
N ASN A 57 -7.97 -19.58 1.67
CA ASN A 57 -6.58 -20.04 1.61
C ASN A 57 -5.67 -19.17 2.47
N GLU A 58 -5.86 -17.85 2.45
CA GLU A 58 -5.09 -16.90 3.26
C GLU A 58 -5.32 -17.10 4.74
N GLY A 59 -6.59 -17.22 5.17
CA GLY A 59 -6.95 -17.46 6.58
C GLY A 59 -6.40 -18.77 7.16
N ARG A 60 -6.15 -19.78 6.32
CA ARG A 60 -5.47 -21.01 6.77
C ARG A 60 -3.97 -20.83 6.99
N HIS A 61 -3.32 -19.90 6.28
CA HIS A 61 -1.90 -19.60 6.45
C HIS A 61 -1.63 -18.52 7.49
N LEU A 62 -2.55 -17.55 7.62
CA LEU A 62 -2.53 -16.49 8.62
C LEU A 62 -3.86 -16.48 9.38
N PRO A 63 -4.01 -17.30 10.46
CA PRO A 63 -5.28 -17.45 11.17
C PRO A 63 -5.58 -16.27 12.12
N VAL A 64 -5.49 -15.06 11.59
CA VAL A 64 -5.79 -13.80 12.27
C VAL A 64 -6.78 -13.02 11.43
N PRO A 65 -8.09 -13.04 11.76
CA PRO A 65 -9.07 -12.23 11.06
C PRO A 65 -8.69 -10.75 11.08
N HIS A 66 -8.66 -10.12 9.93
CA HIS A 66 -8.31 -8.71 9.77
C HIS A 66 -9.01 -8.12 8.55
N CYS A 67 -9.13 -6.82 8.52
CA CYS A 67 -9.73 -6.05 7.42
C CYS A 67 -11.07 -6.64 6.93
N ILE A 68 -11.87 -7.15 7.86
CA ILE A 68 -13.21 -7.67 7.54
C ILE A 68 -14.11 -6.49 7.15
N GLU A 69 -14.72 -6.57 5.99
CA GLU A 69 -15.54 -5.48 5.44
C GLU A 69 -16.63 -5.03 6.42
N GLY A 70 -16.74 -3.71 6.62
CA GLY A 70 -17.69 -3.10 7.53
C GLY A 70 -17.25 -3.04 9.00
N THR A 71 -16.08 -3.60 9.35
CA THR A 71 -15.52 -3.47 10.71
C THR A 71 -14.68 -2.20 10.87
N GLU A 72 -14.42 -1.81 12.11
CA GLU A 72 -13.52 -0.69 12.40
C GLU A 72 -12.08 -0.95 11.90
N GLY A 73 -11.62 -2.19 12.01
CA GLY A 73 -10.29 -2.60 11.55
C GLY A 73 -10.08 -2.45 10.05
N HIS A 74 -11.15 -2.62 9.25
CA HIS A 74 -11.13 -2.39 7.80
C HIS A 74 -11.00 -0.92 7.41
N ALA A 75 -11.40 0.02 8.29
CA ALA A 75 -11.29 1.44 8.01
C ALA A 75 -9.82 1.89 7.94
N LEU A 76 -9.54 2.92 7.15
CA LEU A 76 -8.25 3.61 7.17
C LEU A 76 -7.93 4.13 8.57
N ASP A 77 -6.64 4.22 8.90
CA ASP A 77 -6.19 5.01 10.04
C ASP A 77 -6.74 6.44 9.94
N ASN A 78 -7.09 7.05 11.06
CA ASN A 78 -7.77 8.35 11.06
C ASN A 78 -6.96 9.44 10.35
N ALA A 79 -5.65 9.50 10.58
CA ALA A 79 -4.80 10.51 9.95
C ALA A 79 -4.71 10.29 8.42
N ILE A 80 -4.74 9.05 7.98
CA ILE A 80 -4.76 8.70 6.56
C ILE A 80 -6.13 9.04 5.96
N ALA A 81 -7.23 8.70 6.64
CA ALA A 81 -8.58 9.02 6.18
C ALA A 81 -8.75 10.52 5.95
N ASP A 82 -8.30 11.33 6.92
CA ASP A 82 -8.31 12.80 6.80
C ASP A 82 -7.43 13.30 5.65
N ALA A 83 -6.26 12.67 5.43
CA ALA A 83 -5.32 13.05 4.39
C ALA A 83 -5.83 12.76 2.98
N VAL A 84 -6.64 11.70 2.81
CA VAL A 84 -7.19 11.28 1.50
C VAL A 84 -8.64 11.74 1.30
N ASP A 85 -9.19 12.54 2.22
CA ASP A 85 -10.55 13.04 2.09
C ASP A 85 -10.78 13.75 0.75
N GLY A 86 -11.96 13.54 0.17
CA GLY A 86 -12.34 14.11 -1.12
C GLY A 86 -11.77 13.41 -2.35
N ILE A 87 -11.04 12.27 -2.22
CA ILE A 87 -10.68 11.49 -3.40
C ILE A 87 -11.93 10.81 -3.99
N PRO A 88 -12.04 10.69 -5.32
CA PRO A 88 -13.15 9.96 -5.95
C PRO A 88 -13.20 8.50 -5.49
N ALA A 89 -14.40 7.97 -5.26
CA ALA A 89 -14.58 6.57 -4.88
C ALA A 89 -13.96 5.58 -5.89
N SER A 90 -13.87 5.97 -7.16
CA SER A 90 -13.19 5.21 -8.21
C SER A 90 -11.66 5.12 -8.04
N ARG A 91 -11.09 5.83 -7.07
CA ARG A 91 -9.67 5.79 -6.72
C ARG A 91 -9.38 4.96 -5.46
N ILE A 92 -10.42 4.42 -4.85
CA ILE A 92 -10.34 3.52 -3.70
C ILE A 92 -10.52 2.09 -4.20
N ILE A 93 -9.49 1.28 -4.06
CA ILE A 93 -9.44 -0.09 -4.59
C ILE A 93 -9.59 -1.07 -3.43
N ARG A 94 -10.73 -1.74 -3.35
CA ARG A 94 -10.91 -2.88 -2.46
C ARG A 94 -10.35 -4.12 -3.11
N LYS A 95 -9.44 -4.79 -2.43
CA LYS A 95 -8.77 -5.99 -2.95
C LYS A 95 -8.93 -7.16 -1.97
N PRO A 96 -9.26 -8.36 -2.45
CA PRO A 96 -9.48 -9.54 -1.60
C PRO A 96 -8.20 -10.31 -1.28
N THR A 97 -7.04 -9.78 -1.66
CA THR A 97 -5.73 -10.40 -1.49
C THR A 97 -4.62 -9.35 -1.63
N PHE A 98 -3.37 -9.74 -1.52
CA PHE A 98 -2.20 -8.86 -1.44
C PHE A 98 -2.08 -7.85 -2.57
N GLY A 99 -2.20 -8.28 -3.82
CA GLY A 99 -2.16 -7.42 -5.01
C GLY A 99 -3.53 -7.29 -5.66
N SER A 100 -3.80 -6.13 -6.26
CA SER A 100 -5.02 -5.90 -7.04
C SER A 100 -4.76 -6.02 -8.53
N VAL A 101 -5.31 -7.03 -9.16
CA VAL A 101 -5.26 -7.16 -10.63
C VAL A 101 -6.06 -6.05 -11.34
N ALA A 102 -7.00 -5.40 -10.64
CA ALA A 102 -7.76 -4.28 -11.17
C ALA A 102 -6.98 -2.96 -11.17
N LEU A 103 -5.96 -2.81 -10.31
CA LEU A 103 -5.18 -1.58 -10.22
C LEU A 103 -4.54 -1.17 -11.56
N PRO A 104 -3.85 -2.06 -12.30
CA PRO A 104 -3.32 -1.70 -13.61
C PRO A 104 -4.38 -1.23 -14.60
N ASP A 105 -5.56 -1.85 -14.60
CA ASP A 105 -6.64 -1.47 -15.53
C ASP A 105 -7.23 -0.10 -15.19
N MET A 106 -7.36 0.21 -13.90
CA MET A 106 -7.78 1.54 -13.45
C MET A 106 -6.76 2.61 -13.85
N LEU A 107 -5.47 2.31 -13.77
CA LEU A 107 -4.41 3.23 -14.21
C LEU A 107 -4.38 3.39 -15.74
N ARG A 108 -4.69 2.34 -16.52
CA ARG A 108 -4.82 2.44 -17.98
C ARG A 108 -6.02 3.30 -18.42
N ALA A 109 -7.05 3.37 -17.59
CA ALA A 109 -8.23 4.19 -17.85
C ALA A 109 -8.03 5.69 -17.61
N LEU A 110 -6.86 6.10 -17.12
CA LEU A 110 -6.51 7.51 -16.96
C LEU A 110 -6.39 8.22 -18.32
N PRO A 111 -6.66 9.54 -18.38
CA PRO A 111 -6.54 10.31 -19.61
C PRO A 111 -5.14 10.25 -20.24
N GLU A 112 -4.11 10.12 -19.43
CA GLU A 112 -2.73 9.97 -19.86
C GLU A 112 -2.10 8.78 -19.11
N PRO A 113 -1.27 7.97 -19.76
CA PRO A 113 -0.58 6.88 -19.10
C PRO A 113 0.36 7.42 -18.01
N PRO A 114 0.49 6.70 -16.87
CA PRO A 114 1.44 7.09 -15.85
C PRO A 114 2.88 6.96 -16.36
N THR A 115 3.69 7.97 -16.10
CA THR A 115 5.15 7.95 -16.33
C THR A 115 5.91 7.54 -15.08
N GLU A 116 5.27 7.69 -13.90
CA GLU A 116 5.80 7.29 -12.61
C GLU A 116 4.64 6.81 -11.72
N ILE A 117 4.86 5.69 -11.04
CA ILE A 117 3.90 5.13 -10.08
C ILE A 117 4.68 4.88 -8.79
N GLU A 118 4.37 5.69 -7.78
CA GLU A 118 5.00 5.61 -6.47
C GLU A 118 4.11 4.87 -5.47
N PHE A 119 4.72 3.98 -4.69
CA PHE A 119 4.06 3.19 -3.67
C PHE A 119 4.56 3.56 -2.28
N VAL A 120 3.62 3.72 -1.34
CA VAL A 120 3.85 3.94 0.08
C VAL A 120 2.85 3.10 0.90
N GLY A 121 3.16 2.78 2.15
CA GLY A 121 2.25 2.06 3.05
C GLY A 121 2.71 0.67 3.46
N VAL A 122 1.79 -0.27 3.66
CA VAL A 122 2.04 -1.57 4.31
C VAL A 122 1.41 -2.75 3.57
N CYS A 123 1.96 -3.99 3.66
CA CYS A 123 3.33 -4.23 4.10
C CYS A 123 4.27 -4.24 2.90
N THR A 124 5.49 -3.72 3.05
CA THR A 124 6.49 -3.61 1.97
C THR A 124 6.68 -4.93 1.22
N GLY A 125 6.81 -6.05 1.96
CA GLY A 125 7.07 -7.37 1.40
C GLY A 125 5.82 -8.19 1.05
N ILE A 126 4.63 -7.61 1.15
CA ILE A 126 3.36 -8.31 0.90
C ILE A 126 2.53 -7.50 -0.10
N CYS A 127 1.73 -6.54 0.37
CA CYS A 127 0.80 -5.78 -0.47
C CYS A 127 1.51 -4.77 -1.35
N VAL A 128 2.55 -4.08 -0.85
CA VAL A 128 3.32 -3.10 -1.64
C VAL A 128 4.02 -3.79 -2.80
N ILE A 129 4.86 -4.80 -2.54
CA ILE A 129 5.59 -5.52 -3.60
C ILE A 129 4.63 -6.16 -4.61
N SER A 130 3.51 -6.74 -4.16
CA SER A 130 2.53 -7.39 -5.03
C SER A 130 1.91 -6.41 -6.03
N ASN A 131 1.47 -5.24 -5.55
CA ASN A 131 0.92 -4.19 -6.42
C ASN A 131 1.99 -3.55 -7.31
N ALA A 132 3.20 -3.33 -6.79
CA ALA A 132 4.31 -2.77 -7.57
C ALA A 132 4.72 -3.69 -8.72
N MET A 133 4.78 -5.01 -8.51
CA MET A 133 5.07 -6.01 -9.54
C MET A 133 3.99 -6.05 -10.63
N LEU A 134 2.72 -5.99 -10.25
CA LEU A 134 1.61 -5.91 -11.21
C LEU A 134 1.71 -4.65 -12.07
N CYS A 135 2.02 -3.51 -11.46
CA CYS A 135 2.20 -2.26 -12.18
C CYS A 135 3.47 -2.28 -13.05
N LYS A 136 4.58 -2.85 -12.57
CA LYS A 136 5.82 -3.00 -13.37
C LYS A 136 5.58 -3.83 -14.63
N ALA A 137 4.81 -4.92 -14.50
CA ALA A 137 4.46 -5.75 -15.65
C ALA A 137 3.50 -5.05 -16.63
N ALA A 138 2.58 -4.23 -16.11
CA ALA A 138 1.56 -3.56 -16.91
C ALA A 138 2.03 -2.27 -17.58
N PHE A 139 3.05 -1.61 -17.01
CA PHE A 139 3.63 -0.33 -17.43
C PHE A 139 5.16 -0.43 -17.48
N PRO A 140 5.73 -1.18 -18.44
CA PRO A 140 7.18 -1.43 -18.47
C PRO A 140 8.01 -0.16 -18.63
N GLU A 141 7.44 0.88 -19.26
CA GLU A 141 8.10 2.17 -19.50
C GLU A 141 7.89 3.19 -18.36
N ALA A 142 6.99 2.90 -17.41
CA ALA A 142 6.81 3.77 -16.25
C ALA A 142 7.91 3.51 -15.20
N ASN A 143 8.36 4.57 -14.53
CA ASN A 143 9.19 4.44 -13.35
C ASN A 143 8.34 3.96 -12.18
N ILE A 144 8.65 2.79 -11.64
CA ILE A 144 8.01 2.27 -10.43
C ILE A 144 8.90 2.63 -9.25
N VAL A 145 8.36 3.40 -8.34
CA VAL A 145 9.08 3.98 -7.19
C VAL A 145 8.53 3.43 -5.89
N ILE A 146 9.39 3.06 -4.97
CA ILE A 146 9.05 2.68 -3.60
C ILE A 146 9.75 3.66 -2.67
N ASP A 147 9.00 4.45 -1.91
CA ASP A 147 9.57 5.30 -0.88
C ASP A 147 9.71 4.48 0.42
N ALA A 148 10.92 3.98 0.66
CA ALA A 148 11.19 3.09 1.79
C ALA A 148 10.89 3.75 3.14
N ALA A 149 11.16 5.06 3.28
CA ALA A 149 10.86 5.80 4.51
C ALA A 149 9.36 5.93 4.80
N LEU A 150 8.52 5.69 3.81
CA LEU A 150 7.06 5.71 3.89
C LEU A 150 6.44 4.31 3.78
N CYS A 151 7.27 3.28 3.92
CA CYS A 151 6.84 1.87 3.94
C CYS A 151 7.26 1.19 5.22
N ALA A 152 6.47 0.19 5.65
CA ALA A 152 6.82 -0.70 6.75
C ALA A 152 6.42 -2.14 6.43
N CYS A 153 7.09 -3.09 7.06
CA CYS A 153 6.80 -4.51 6.91
C CYS A 153 6.62 -5.17 8.28
N VAL A 154 6.43 -6.49 8.29
CA VAL A 154 6.28 -7.28 9.52
C VAL A 154 7.52 -7.15 10.41
N THR A 155 8.71 -7.14 9.80
CA THR A 155 10.00 -6.88 10.48
C THR A 155 10.90 -6.01 9.62
N PRO A 156 11.89 -5.30 10.20
CA PRO A 156 12.92 -4.58 9.44
C PRO A 156 13.63 -5.44 8.39
N GLU A 157 13.95 -6.69 8.71
CA GLU A 157 14.64 -7.62 7.79
C GLU A 157 13.75 -7.99 6.59
N SER A 158 12.46 -8.20 6.81
CA SER A 158 11.52 -8.50 5.72
C SER A 158 11.29 -7.28 4.82
N HIS A 159 11.32 -6.07 5.40
CA HIS A 159 11.31 -4.81 4.64
C HIS A 159 12.51 -4.71 3.72
N ASP A 160 13.73 -4.84 4.24
CA ASP A 160 14.96 -4.75 3.44
C ASP A 160 15.04 -5.83 2.37
N THR A 161 14.61 -7.05 2.69
CA THR A 161 14.55 -8.16 1.72
C THR A 161 13.62 -7.83 0.55
N ALA A 162 12.44 -7.27 0.83
CA ALA A 162 11.49 -6.88 -0.20
C ALA A 162 12.01 -5.74 -1.07
N LEU A 163 12.63 -4.71 -0.47
CA LEU A 163 13.24 -3.60 -1.21
C LEU A 163 14.34 -4.11 -2.15
N ASN A 164 15.18 -5.02 -1.68
CA ASN A 164 16.22 -5.62 -2.50
C ASN A 164 15.64 -6.43 -3.68
N ALA A 165 14.56 -7.19 -3.46
CA ALA A 165 13.88 -7.92 -4.52
C ALA A 165 13.28 -6.96 -5.57
N MET A 166 12.63 -5.88 -5.14
CA MET A 166 12.07 -4.88 -6.04
C MET A 166 13.16 -4.15 -6.84
N ARG A 167 14.32 -3.86 -6.23
CA ARG A 167 15.47 -3.27 -6.93
C ARG A 167 15.99 -4.18 -8.03
N LEU A 168 16.06 -5.50 -7.82
CA LEU A 168 16.43 -6.46 -8.87
C LEU A 168 15.44 -6.43 -10.05
N CYS A 169 14.17 -6.09 -9.79
CA CYS A 169 13.14 -5.91 -10.81
C CYS A 169 13.13 -4.49 -11.42
N GLN A 170 14.23 -3.72 -11.26
CA GLN A 170 14.40 -2.38 -11.83
C GLN A 170 13.37 -1.36 -11.29
N MET A 171 12.96 -1.49 -10.04
CA MET A 171 12.19 -0.46 -9.35
C MET A 171 13.15 0.49 -8.62
N GLU A 172 12.82 1.77 -8.60
CA GLU A 172 13.56 2.77 -7.87
C GLU A 172 13.18 2.73 -6.38
N ILE A 173 14.18 2.65 -5.51
CA ILE A 173 13.99 2.63 -4.07
C ILE A 173 14.55 3.94 -3.50
N LEU A 174 13.67 4.77 -2.94
CA LEU A 174 14.03 6.04 -2.31
C LEU A 174 14.16 5.88 -0.79
N HIS A 175 14.99 6.68 -0.15
CA HIS A 175 15.12 6.88 1.29
C HIS A 175 15.30 5.60 2.11
N GLN A 176 15.88 4.53 1.53
CA GLN A 176 16.22 3.32 2.30
C GLN A 176 17.30 3.65 3.34
N GLY A 177 17.06 3.28 4.59
CA GLY A 177 17.91 3.62 5.74
C GLY A 177 17.48 4.89 6.47
N GLU A 178 16.50 5.64 5.94
CA GLU A 178 15.95 6.86 6.53
C GLU A 178 14.58 6.64 7.18
N GLU A 179 14.11 5.39 7.25
CA GLU A 179 12.81 5.06 7.81
C GLU A 179 12.69 5.55 9.26
N PRO A 180 11.56 6.18 9.64
CA PRO A 180 11.41 6.82 10.95
C PRO A 180 11.50 5.83 12.12
N TRP A 181 11.26 4.57 11.89
CA TRP A 181 11.35 3.50 12.88
C TRP A 181 12.76 2.91 13.05
N ARG A 182 13.74 3.34 12.28
CA ARG A 182 15.16 2.94 12.44
C ARG A 182 15.95 3.83 13.41
N LYS A 183 15.32 4.88 13.91
CA LYS A 183 15.97 5.90 14.75
C LYS A 183 15.84 5.56 16.23
#